data_e2ee5611306a9d2eda353fc55e65a150
#
_entry.id   e2ee5611306a9d2eda353fc55e65a150
#
_cell.length_a   1.000
_cell.length_b   1.000
_cell.length_c   1.000
_cell.angle_alpha   90.00
_cell.angle_beta   90.00
_cell.angle_gamma   90.00
#
_symmetry.space_group_name_H-M   'P 1'
#
loop_
_entity.id
_entity.type
_entity.pdbx_description
1 polymer ?
#
loop_
_entity_poly.entity_id
_entity_poly.type
_entity_poly.pdbx_seq_one_letter_code
_entity_poly.pdbx_strand_id
1 'polypeptide(L)'
;MISENYYYSPSTIRSFLDRAIKTVSDSIACYCSDPGISFTRSRKVNSADLMYYLIQLSDRSINSDLMYRYDSVEKMPSSSAICQQRYKLDSRAMKRVFKLFTNEFENYKTYKGYYLLACDGSDINICHNPKDKETYYVPTTATRGFNQLHLNALYDVLNQVFQDVYIDTARKTNECNSLEKMIRNRNYPVRSIVICDRGYEKYNLIATFIESGQKFIIRMKEINSNGMLSNMNLPDEDFDLPFRKIVTRVNNSKTIKNGLYGVLMNNTPFDYIDFQNEYYEMNLRIVRFKITEDTYECLLTNLTEEEMSFNEFIEIYHLRWSEETAFRDLKYTIGMLYFHSSNQELIRQEIYASLILYNYCQLIANNNPPDCKDKWKWKYKPSFKAAVTNTRRYMSGDIDEHELVLRIKKFLIPIRPGRSYSRNVRPQSAKTPSYYTA
;
A
#
# COMPACT_ATOMS: atom_id res chain seq x y z
N MET A 1 -13.24 17.98 8.73
CA MET A 1 -12.28 18.50 9.74
C MET A 1 -11.36 17.35 10.13
N ILE A 2 -10.02 17.53 10.04
CA ILE A 2 -9.03 16.50 10.42
C ILE A 2 -8.90 16.53 11.94
N SER A 3 -8.94 15.33 12.58
CA SER A 3 -8.77 15.21 14.04
C SER A 3 -7.37 15.61 14.48
N GLU A 4 -7.23 16.17 15.69
CA GLU A 4 -5.91 16.42 16.30
C GLU A 4 -5.26 15.11 16.73
N ASN A 5 -3.91 15.08 16.68
CA ASN A 5 -3.11 13.89 17.03
C ASN A 5 -2.55 13.97 18.45
N TYR A 6 -2.53 12.84 19.13
CA TYR A 6 -1.58 12.63 20.21
C TYR A 6 -0.24 12.15 19.61
N TYR A 7 0.85 12.79 20.03
CA TYR A 7 2.18 12.42 19.55
C TYR A 7 2.73 11.24 20.36
N TYR A 8 3.21 10.23 19.63
CA TYR A 8 3.95 9.12 20.22
C TYR A 8 5.45 9.41 20.20
N SER A 9 6.14 9.14 21.33
CA SER A 9 7.60 9.20 21.36
C SER A 9 8.22 8.07 20.51
N PRO A 10 9.45 8.23 20.00
CA PRO A 10 10.16 7.15 19.31
C PRO A 10 10.27 5.86 20.13
N SER A 11 10.48 5.95 21.44
CA SER A 11 10.51 4.79 22.35
C SER A 11 9.16 4.11 22.46
N THR A 12 8.05 4.85 22.47
CA THR A 12 6.69 4.28 22.42
C THR A 12 6.45 3.54 21.09
N ILE A 13 6.80 4.16 19.96
CA ILE A 13 6.67 3.52 18.63
C ILE A 13 7.52 2.25 18.58
N ARG A 14 8.73 2.27 19.16
CA ARG A 14 9.58 1.10 19.28
C ARG A 14 8.93 0.00 20.10
N SER A 15 8.36 0.33 21.25
CA SER A 15 7.69 -0.65 22.12
C SER A 15 6.52 -1.35 21.44
N PHE A 16 5.82 -0.67 20.52
CA PHE A 16 4.76 -1.28 19.71
C PHE A 16 5.32 -2.31 18.73
N LEU A 17 6.44 -2.00 18.06
CA LEU A 17 7.12 -2.96 17.18
C LEU A 17 7.67 -4.15 17.98
N ASP A 18 8.30 -3.89 19.13
CA ASP A 18 8.84 -4.92 20.03
C ASP A 18 7.74 -5.89 20.47
N ARG A 19 6.58 -5.37 20.85
CA ARG A 19 5.40 -6.15 21.25
C ARG A 19 4.86 -6.99 20.09
N ALA A 20 4.75 -6.41 18.89
CA ALA A 20 4.30 -7.12 17.70
C ALA A 20 5.23 -8.30 17.37
N ILE A 21 6.54 -8.07 17.38
CA ILE A 21 7.54 -9.12 17.13
C ILE A 21 7.49 -10.20 18.22
N LYS A 22 7.42 -9.79 19.50
CA LYS A 22 7.31 -10.72 20.62
C LYS A 22 6.08 -11.61 20.49
N THR A 23 4.91 -11.04 20.19
CA THR A 23 3.65 -11.79 20.02
C THR A 23 3.78 -12.88 18.96
N VAL A 24 4.42 -12.57 17.83
CA VAL A 24 4.64 -13.55 16.76
C VAL A 24 5.70 -14.57 17.14
N SER A 25 6.76 -14.14 17.81
CA SER A 25 7.84 -15.01 18.29
C SER A 25 7.34 -16.00 19.35
N ASP A 26 6.48 -15.58 20.27
CA ASP A 26 5.88 -16.44 21.31
C ASP A 26 4.96 -17.54 20.68
N SER A 27 4.43 -17.29 19.48
CA SER A 27 3.59 -18.23 18.72
C SER A 27 4.26 -18.73 17.44
N ILE A 28 5.59 -18.81 17.41
CA ILE A 28 6.38 -19.08 16.19
C ILE A 28 6.04 -20.43 15.53
N ALA A 29 5.57 -21.41 16.28
CA ALA A 29 5.13 -22.70 15.75
C ALA A 29 4.02 -22.56 14.68
N CYS A 30 3.21 -21.50 14.73
CA CYS A 30 2.19 -21.21 13.71
C CYS A 30 2.76 -20.61 12.42
N TYR A 31 4.03 -20.19 12.43
CA TYR A 31 4.70 -19.41 11.40
C TYR A 31 6.04 -19.99 10.95
N CYS A 32 6.24 -21.28 11.11
CA CYS A 32 7.46 -21.93 10.67
C CYS A 32 7.18 -23.21 9.89
N SER A 33 8.15 -23.64 9.06
CA SER A 33 8.02 -24.81 8.18
C SER A 33 7.80 -26.12 8.96
N ASP A 34 8.47 -26.27 10.11
CA ASP A 34 8.44 -27.48 10.93
C ASP A 34 8.09 -27.15 12.38
N PRO A 35 6.79 -27.09 12.71
CA PRO A 35 6.34 -26.86 14.08
C PRO A 35 6.92 -27.89 15.05
N GLY A 36 7.46 -27.43 16.19
CA GLY A 36 8.10 -28.29 17.19
C GLY A 36 9.58 -28.63 16.94
N ILE A 37 10.13 -28.27 15.77
CA ILE A 37 11.56 -28.43 15.44
C ILE A 37 12.23 -27.08 15.19
N SER A 38 11.58 -26.22 14.41
CA SER A 38 12.09 -24.90 14.06
C SER A 38 12.04 -23.97 15.26
N PHE A 39 13.13 -23.22 15.49
CA PHE A 39 13.29 -22.25 16.57
C PHE A 39 13.16 -22.79 18.02
N THR A 40 13.23 -24.12 18.22
CA THR A 40 13.12 -24.75 19.55
C THR A 40 14.43 -24.75 20.34
N ARG A 41 15.58 -24.65 19.64
CA ARG A 41 16.91 -24.68 20.28
C ARG A 41 17.42 -23.26 20.50
N SER A 42 18.08 -23.02 21.65
CA SER A 42 18.82 -21.78 21.89
C SER A 42 19.99 -21.68 20.89
N ARG A 43 19.93 -20.69 20.01
CA ARG A 43 20.94 -20.39 18.98
C ARG A 43 21.23 -18.89 18.99
N LYS A 44 22.35 -18.47 18.31
CA LYS A 44 22.70 -17.05 18.17
C LYS A 44 21.61 -16.20 17.51
N VAL A 45 20.73 -16.81 16.74
CA VAL A 45 19.61 -16.13 16.06
C VAL A 45 18.33 -16.90 16.41
N ASN A 46 17.50 -16.34 17.26
CA ASN A 46 16.14 -16.80 17.51
C ASN A 46 15.15 -16.17 16.52
N SER A 47 13.86 -16.48 16.64
CA SER A 47 12.84 -15.96 15.72
C SER A 47 12.65 -14.45 15.81
N ALA A 48 12.71 -13.87 17.01
CA ALA A 48 12.61 -12.43 17.21
C ALA A 48 13.82 -11.69 16.61
N ASP A 49 15.04 -12.16 16.89
CA ASP A 49 16.28 -11.61 16.33
C ASP A 49 16.27 -11.63 14.79
N LEU A 50 15.76 -12.74 14.21
CA LEU A 50 15.62 -12.87 12.77
C LEU A 50 14.64 -11.84 12.20
N MET A 51 13.46 -11.66 12.80
CA MET A 51 12.47 -10.69 12.36
C MET A 51 13.02 -9.26 12.47
N TYR A 52 13.71 -8.91 13.56
CA TYR A 52 14.41 -7.64 13.70
C TYR A 52 15.50 -7.45 12.64
N TYR A 53 16.25 -8.49 12.35
CA TYR A 53 17.28 -8.46 11.32
C TYR A 53 16.67 -8.17 9.95
N LEU A 54 15.59 -8.87 9.60
CA LEU A 54 14.88 -8.67 8.31
C LEU A 54 14.35 -7.24 8.15
N ILE A 55 13.77 -6.64 9.19
CA ILE A 55 13.25 -5.26 9.15
C ILE A 55 14.37 -4.25 8.89
N GLN A 56 15.58 -4.52 9.34
CA GLN A 56 16.72 -3.63 9.19
C GLN A 56 17.61 -3.94 7.98
N LEU A 57 17.27 -4.93 7.15
CA LEU A 57 18.00 -5.21 5.92
C LEU A 57 18.13 -3.94 5.06
N SER A 58 19.33 -3.73 4.53
CA SER A 58 19.64 -2.62 3.65
C SER A 58 19.86 -3.12 2.21
N ASP A 59 20.38 -2.25 1.35
CA ASP A 59 20.82 -2.57 -0.01
C ASP A 59 22.21 -3.24 -0.06
N ARG A 60 22.77 -3.61 1.11
CA ARG A 60 24.09 -4.26 1.24
C ARG A 60 23.94 -5.77 1.20
N SER A 61 25.06 -6.49 0.98
CA SER A 61 25.06 -7.95 1.15
C SER A 61 24.80 -8.32 2.61
N ILE A 62 24.26 -9.53 2.86
CA ILE A 62 24.04 -10.05 4.23
C ILE A 62 25.32 -9.97 5.07
N ASN A 63 26.49 -10.32 4.49
CA ASN A 63 27.74 -10.22 5.22
C ASN A 63 28.08 -8.77 5.64
N SER A 64 27.89 -7.81 4.75
CA SER A 64 28.14 -6.40 5.05
C SER A 64 27.17 -5.86 6.11
N ASP A 65 25.90 -6.27 6.06
CA ASP A 65 24.90 -5.89 7.09
C ASP A 65 25.24 -6.49 8.47
N LEU A 66 25.73 -7.75 8.50
CA LEU A 66 26.16 -8.38 9.75
C LEU A 66 27.39 -7.67 10.34
N MET A 67 28.39 -7.34 9.52
CA MET A 67 29.57 -6.60 9.98
C MET A 67 29.22 -5.20 10.49
N TYR A 68 28.23 -4.54 9.90
CA TYR A 68 27.78 -3.24 10.36
C TYR A 68 26.99 -3.31 11.67
N ARG A 69 26.25 -4.41 11.89
CA ARG A 69 25.33 -4.55 13.01
C ARG A 69 25.97 -5.10 14.30
N TYR A 70 27.00 -5.91 14.17
CA TYR A 70 27.65 -6.58 15.30
C TYR A 70 29.06 -6.08 15.56
N ASP A 71 29.28 -5.48 16.71
CA ASP A 71 30.60 -4.99 17.15
C ASP A 71 31.58 -6.11 17.52
N SER A 72 31.06 -7.32 17.78
CA SER A 72 31.86 -8.49 18.20
C SER A 72 31.62 -9.69 17.29
N VAL A 73 32.69 -10.25 16.78
CA VAL A 73 32.66 -11.48 15.96
C VAL A 73 32.07 -12.66 16.73
N GLU A 74 32.27 -12.72 18.05
CA GLU A 74 31.72 -13.79 18.89
C GLU A 74 30.20 -13.80 18.90
N LYS A 75 29.56 -12.64 18.89
CA LYS A 75 28.10 -12.47 18.85
C LYS A 75 27.54 -12.56 17.44
N MET A 76 28.35 -12.26 16.44
CA MET A 76 27.93 -12.21 15.05
C MET A 76 27.56 -13.61 14.52
N PRO A 77 26.35 -13.82 13.97
CA PRO A 77 26.02 -15.04 13.26
C PRO A 77 26.70 -15.05 11.87
N SER A 78 26.89 -16.21 11.29
CA SER A 78 27.28 -16.29 9.88
C SER A 78 26.12 -16.00 8.95
N SER A 79 26.40 -15.51 7.73
CA SER A 79 25.36 -15.32 6.70
C SER A 79 24.62 -16.61 6.37
N SER A 80 25.32 -17.75 6.37
CA SER A 80 24.71 -19.08 6.22
C SER A 80 23.70 -19.38 7.34
N ALA A 81 23.99 -19.01 8.59
CA ALA A 81 23.06 -19.19 9.70
C ALA A 81 21.79 -18.34 9.52
N ILE A 82 21.93 -17.08 9.10
CA ILE A 82 20.79 -16.21 8.75
C ILE A 82 19.95 -16.85 7.65
N CYS A 83 20.56 -17.25 6.55
CA CYS A 83 19.85 -17.88 5.42
C CYS A 83 19.09 -19.14 5.88
N GLN A 84 19.74 -20.02 6.64
CA GLN A 84 19.09 -21.24 7.16
C GLN A 84 17.91 -20.94 8.09
N GLN A 85 18.01 -19.92 8.93
CA GLN A 85 16.88 -19.53 9.79
C GLN A 85 15.74 -18.88 8.98
N ARG A 86 16.04 -18.11 7.94
CA ARG A 86 15.03 -17.53 7.02
C ARG A 86 14.18 -18.62 6.34
N TYR A 87 14.78 -19.72 5.89
CA TYR A 87 14.04 -20.84 5.29
C TYR A 87 13.07 -21.53 6.23
N LYS A 88 13.26 -21.39 7.55
CA LYS A 88 12.35 -21.93 8.55
C LYS A 88 11.17 -21.03 8.86
N LEU A 89 11.32 -19.72 8.62
CA LEU A 89 10.29 -18.71 8.87
C LEU A 89 9.33 -18.61 7.67
N ASP A 90 8.04 -18.72 7.92
CA ASP A 90 7.01 -18.42 6.93
C ASP A 90 6.82 -16.91 6.80
N SER A 91 6.61 -16.40 5.59
CA SER A 91 6.34 -14.97 5.34
C SER A 91 5.11 -14.44 6.07
N ARG A 92 4.18 -15.34 6.44
CA ARG A 92 3.02 -15.02 7.28
C ARG A 92 3.43 -14.46 8.65
N ALA A 93 4.62 -14.81 9.17
CA ALA A 93 5.15 -14.20 10.39
C ALA A 93 5.35 -12.70 10.20
N MET A 94 6.07 -12.30 9.17
CA MET A 94 6.31 -10.89 8.86
C MET A 94 5.02 -10.14 8.52
N LYS A 95 4.10 -10.78 7.79
CA LYS A 95 2.74 -10.26 7.56
C LYS A 95 2.01 -10.00 8.87
N ARG A 96 2.10 -10.92 9.84
CA ARG A 96 1.45 -10.77 11.15
C ARG A 96 2.08 -9.65 11.97
N VAL A 97 3.42 -9.53 11.98
CA VAL A 97 4.12 -8.40 12.61
C VAL A 97 3.67 -7.08 12.00
N PHE A 98 3.63 -6.98 10.65
CA PHE A 98 3.12 -5.80 9.95
C PHE A 98 1.74 -5.39 10.45
N LYS A 99 0.80 -6.35 10.51
CA LYS A 99 -0.57 -6.10 10.96
C LYS A 99 -0.67 -5.69 12.42
N LEU A 100 0.02 -6.40 13.31
CA LEU A 100 0.01 -6.08 14.73
C LEU A 100 0.59 -4.69 14.97
N PHE A 101 1.74 -4.38 14.36
CA PHE A 101 2.39 -3.08 14.50
C PHE A 101 1.52 -1.94 13.98
N THR A 102 0.95 -2.08 12.77
CA THR A 102 0.13 -1.03 12.15
C THR A 102 -1.17 -0.76 12.94
N ASN A 103 -1.74 -1.78 13.57
CA ASN A 103 -2.99 -1.67 14.33
C ASN A 103 -2.81 -1.20 15.80
N GLU A 104 -1.57 -1.05 16.29
CA GLU A 104 -1.31 -0.58 17.66
C GLU A 104 -1.62 0.91 17.88
N PHE A 105 -1.73 1.69 16.81
CA PHE A 105 -1.89 3.13 16.89
C PHE A 105 -3.38 3.53 16.92
N GLU A 106 -3.87 3.92 18.09
CA GLU A 106 -5.28 4.29 18.28
C GLU A 106 -5.60 5.73 17.80
N ASN A 107 -4.60 6.61 17.77
CA ASN A 107 -4.78 8.05 17.53
C ASN A 107 -4.30 8.49 16.15
N TYR A 108 -4.62 7.74 15.12
CA TYR A 108 -4.42 8.15 13.74
C TYR A 108 -5.31 9.33 13.38
N LYS A 109 -4.80 10.21 12.51
CA LYS A 109 -5.59 11.30 11.91
C LYS A 109 -6.73 10.71 11.10
N THR A 110 -7.91 11.27 11.28
CA THR A 110 -9.09 10.91 10.52
C THR A 110 -9.74 12.16 9.92
N TYR A 111 -10.47 11.98 8.83
CA TYR A 111 -11.32 13.00 8.23
C TYR A 111 -12.79 12.71 8.60
N LYS A 112 -13.40 13.57 9.40
CA LYS A 112 -14.76 13.32 9.94
C LYS A 112 -14.91 11.92 10.57
N GLY A 113 -13.85 11.42 11.20
CA GLY A 113 -13.81 10.09 11.80
C GLY A 113 -13.57 8.93 10.83
N TYR A 114 -13.30 9.19 9.55
CA TYR A 114 -12.91 8.19 8.55
C TYR A 114 -11.41 8.20 8.30
N TYR A 115 -10.81 7.01 8.19
CA TYR A 115 -9.50 6.82 7.58
C TYR A 115 -9.63 6.99 6.07
N LEU A 116 -8.69 7.68 5.44
CA LEU A 116 -8.66 7.86 3.98
C LEU A 116 -7.62 6.91 3.39
N LEU A 117 -8.07 5.84 2.75
CA LEU A 117 -7.22 4.76 2.24
C LEU A 117 -7.15 4.83 0.71
N ALA A 118 -6.07 5.36 0.16
CA ALA A 118 -5.80 5.24 -1.26
C ALA A 118 -5.50 3.78 -1.62
N CYS A 119 -5.95 3.32 -2.79
CA CYS A 119 -5.66 2.00 -3.32
C CYS A 119 -4.99 2.10 -4.67
N ASP A 120 -3.79 1.54 -4.77
CA ASP A 120 -3.04 1.47 -6.03
C ASP A 120 -2.17 0.21 -6.07
N GLY A 121 -1.72 -0.15 -7.26
CA GLY A 121 -0.86 -1.29 -7.50
C GLY A 121 0.55 -0.90 -7.90
N SER A 122 1.53 -1.73 -7.59
CA SER A 122 2.91 -1.50 -8.00
C SER A 122 3.65 -2.79 -8.30
N ASP A 123 4.23 -2.88 -9.50
CA ASP A 123 5.06 -4.02 -9.89
C ASP A 123 6.41 -4.00 -9.18
N ILE A 124 6.84 -5.18 -8.73
CA ILE A 124 8.11 -5.41 -8.06
C ILE A 124 8.90 -6.41 -8.89
N ASN A 125 9.99 -5.96 -9.50
CA ASN A 125 10.91 -6.82 -10.21
C ASN A 125 11.67 -7.70 -9.21
N ILE A 126 11.70 -9.01 -9.50
CA ILE A 126 12.41 -10.00 -8.71
C ILE A 126 13.45 -10.72 -9.54
N CYS A 127 14.29 -11.55 -8.91
CA CYS A 127 15.36 -12.29 -9.54
C CYS A 127 14.89 -13.04 -10.80
N HIS A 128 15.66 -12.90 -11.90
CA HIS A 128 15.36 -13.55 -13.17
C HIS A 128 15.44 -15.06 -13.06
N ASN A 129 14.31 -15.73 -13.20
CA ASN A 129 14.18 -17.18 -13.19
C ASN A 129 13.10 -17.63 -14.19
N PRO A 130 13.48 -17.97 -15.45
CA PRO A 130 12.53 -18.41 -16.46
C PRO A 130 11.81 -19.73 -16.13
N LYS A 131 12.34 -20.53 -15.17
CA LYS A 131 11.71 -21.77 -14.72
C LYS A 131 10.53 -21.53 -13.78
N ASP A 132 10.48 -20.36 -13.13
CA ASP A 132 9.37 -19.95 -12.29
C ASP A 132 8.21 -19.40 -13.14
N LYS A 133 7.36 -20.31 -13.59
CA LYS A 133 6.24 -19.99 -14.49
C LYS A 133 5.14 -19.12 -13.85
N GLU A 134 5.14 -18.98 -12.54
CA GLU A 134 4.14 -18.15 -11.84
C GLU A 134 4.46 -16.67 -11.93
N THR A 135 5.73 -16.30 -11.86
CA THR A 135 6.18 -14.90 -11.86
C THR A 135 6.81 -14.48 -13.18
N TYR A 136 7.30 -15.43 -14.00
CA TYR A 136 7.94 -15.14 -15.29
C TYR A 136 6.92 -14.87 -16.39
N TYR A 137 7.08 -13.73 -17.07
CA TYR A 137 6.34 -13.45 -18.28
C TYR A 137 7.19 -12.69 -19.31
N VAL A 138 6.79 -12.80 -20.58
CA VAL A 138 7.40 -12.08 -21.70
C VAL A 138 6.35 -11.11 -22.23
N PRO A 139 6.56 -9.79 -22.11
CA PRO A 139 5.68 -8.80 -22.71
C PRO A 139 5.65 -8.97 -24.24
N THR A 140 4.50 -8.69 -24.86
CA THR A 140 4.34 -8.78 -26.33
C THR A 140 5.30 -7.89 -27.10
N THR A 141 5.79 -6.83 -26.48
CA THR A 141 6.72 -5.84 -27.08
C THR A 141 8.19 -6.11 -26.74
N ALA A 142 8.50 -7.17 -25.96
CA ALA A 142 9.85 -7.45 -25.51
C ALA A 142 10.37 -8.80 -26.04
N THR A 143 11.68 -8.86 -26.30
CA THR A 143 12.37 -10.09 -26.72
C THR A 143 12.79 -10.97 -25.54
N ARG A 144 12.85 -10.41 -24.33
CA ARG A 144 13.27 -11.09 -23.11
C ARG A 144 12.23 -10.90 -22.00
N GLY A 145 11.88 -11.99 -21.35
CA GLY A 145 10.98 -11.99 -20.19
C GLY A 145 11.70 -11.62 -18.89
N PHE A 146 10.90 -11.36 -17.88
CA PHE A 146 11.35 -11.06 -16.52
C PHE A 146 10.34 -11.59 -15.49
N ASN A 147 10.78 -11.68 -14.24
CA ASN A 147 9.93 -12.12 -13.13
C ASN A 147 9.47 -10.93 -12.31
N GLN A 148 8.19 -10.90 -11.98
CA GLN A 148 7.58 -9.84 -11.16
C GLN A 148 6.57 -10.40 -10.16
N LEU A 149 6.53 -9.75 -9.01
CA LEU A 149 5.38 -9.75 -8.11
C LEU A 149 4.62 -8.45 -8.28
N HIS A 150 3.35 -8.46 -7.94
CA HIS A 150 2.50 -7.28 -7.91
C HIS A 150 2.05 -7.00 -6.48
N LEU A 151 2.32 -5.80 -5.99
CA LEU A 151 1.91 -5.33 -4.67
C LEU A 151 0.73 -4.39 -4.83
N ASN A 152 -0.45 -4.81 -4.41
CA ASN A 152 -1.61 -3.95 -4.29
C ASN A 152 -1.75 -3.53 -2.82
N ALA A 153 -1.89 -2.23 -2.54
CA ALA A 153 -1.84 -1.70 -1.20
C ALA A 153 -3.03 -0.78 -0.88
N LEU A 154 -3.39 -0.72 0.39
CA LEU A 154 -4.22 0.32 0.99
C LEU A 154 -3.31 1.23 1.82
N TYR A 155 -3.19 2.47 1.40
CA TYR A 155 -2.32 3.48 1.99
C TYR A 155 -3.13 4.59 2.67
N ASP A 156 -2.93 4.78 3.95
CA ASP A 156 -3.54 5.88 4.71
C ASP A 156 -2.86 7.20 4.34
N VAL A 157 -3.55 8.04 3.58
CA VAL A 157 -3.00 9.28 3.03
C VAL A 157 -2.79 10.37 4.08
N LEU A 158 -3.56 10.33 5.19
CA LEU A 158 -3.43 11.31 6.28
C LEU A 158 -2.27 10.97 7.22
N ASN A 159 -2.07 9.68 7.49
CA ASN A 159 -1.05 9.18 8.40
C ASN A 159 0.20 8.70 7.68
N GLN A 160 0.14 8.61 6.35
CA GLN A 160 1.25 8.23 5.47
C GLN A 160 1.83 6.84 5.80
N VAL A 161 0.97 5.87 6.06
CA VAL A 161 1.35 4.48 6.38
C VAL A 161 0.56 3.48 5.53
N PHE A 162 1.19 2.35 5.21
CA PHE A 162 0.50 1.23 4.58
C PHE A 162 -0.37 0.50 5.62
N GLN A 163 -1.66 0.36 5.35
CA GLN A 163 -2.63 -0.28 6.25
C GLN A 163 -2.84 -1.75 5.92
N ASP A 164 -2.97 -2.08 4.64
CA ASP A 164 -3.08 -3.45 4.17
C ASP A 164 -2.39 -3.63 2.82
N VAL A 165 -1.95 -4.86 2.54
CA VAL A 165 -1.33 -5.19 1.26
C VAL A 165 -1.72 -6.59 0.83
N TYR A 166 -1.85 -6.76 -0.50
CA TYR A 166 -2.01 -8.04 -1.16
C TYR A 166 -0.89 -8.23 -2.18
N ILE A 167 -0.13 -9.33 -2.04
CA ILE A 167 0.99 -9.65 -2.93
C ILE A 167 0.56 -10.79 -3.84
N ASP A 168 0.49 -10.52 -5.14
CA ASP A 168 0.18 -11.51 -6.18
C ASP A 168 1.36 -11.67 -7.16
N THR A 169 1.27 -12.62 -8.07
CA THR A 169 2.20 -12.73 -9.19
C THR A 169 1.73 -11.83 -10.33
N ALA A 170 2.64 -11.17 -11.04
CA ALA A 170 2.26 -10.24 -12.12
C ALA A 170 1.43 -10.90 -13.23
N ARG A 171 1.61 -12.22 -13.47
CA ARG A 171 0.79 -12.98 -14.45
C ARG A 171 -0.68 -13.11 -14.07
N LYS A 172 -0.98 -13.11 -12.79
CA LYS A 172 -2.35 -13.27 -12.24
C LYS A 172 -2.92 -11.96 -11.75
N THR A 173 -2.21 -10.87 -12.00
CA THR A 173 -2.60 -9.56 -11.47
C THR A 173 -3.95 -9.14 -12.01
N ASN A 174 -4.85 -8.92 -11.07
CA ASN A 174 -6.09 -8.18 -11.26
C ASN A 174 -6.28 -7.33 -9.99
N GLU A 175 -5.93 -6.06 -10.09
CA GLU A 175 -5.96 -5.11 -8.96
C GLU A 175 -7.34 -5.05 -8.31
N CYS A 176 -8.42 -5.09 -9.12
CA CYS A 176 -9.78 -5.13 -8.60
C CYS A 176 -10.03 -6.37 -7.74
N ASN A 177 -9.61 -7.57 -8.21
CA ASN A 177 -9.78 -8.80 -7.43
C ASN A 177 -8.91 -8.80 -6.17
N SER A 178 -7.73 -8.19 -6.21
CA SER A 178 -6.86 -8.05 -5.04
C SER A 178 -7.50 -7.13 -4.00
N LEU A 179 -8.09 -6.02 -4.44
CA LEU A 179 -8.84 -5.10 -3.58
C LEU A 179 -10.11 -5.76 -3.02
N GLU A 180 -10.88 -6.50 -3.83
CA GLU A 180 -12.05 -7.28 -3.36
C GLU A 180 -11.67 -8.25 -2.23
N LYS A 181 -10.52 -8.95 -2.35
CA LYS A 181 -10.02 -9.82 -1.28
C LYS A 181 -9.65 -9.03 -0.02
N MET A 182 -9.01 -7.86 -0.16
CA MET A 182 -8.71 -7.00 1.00
C MET A 182 -9.99 -6.50 1.68
N ILE A 183 -11.01 -6.09 0.91
CA ILE A 183 -12.30 -5.64 1.44
C ILE A 183 -13.00 -6.78 2.19
N ARG A 184 -13.07 -7.98 1.61
CA ARG A 184 -13.71 -9.15 2.23
C ARG A 184 -13.00 -9.60 3.51
N ASN A 185 -11.66 -9.54 3.54
CA ASN A 185 -10.86 -9.89 4.72
C ASN A 185 -10.84 -8.80 5.79
N ARG A 186 -11.07 -7.56 5.42
CA ARG A 186 -11.19 -6.37 6.29
C ARG A 186 -10.10 -6.27 7.36
N ASN A 187 -8.85 -6.32 6.91
CA ASN A 187 -7.68 -6.22 7.80
C ASN A 187 -7.20 -4.77 8.02
N TYR A 188 -8.05 -3.79 7.87
CA TYR A 188 -7.80 -2.35 8.03
C TYR A 188 -8.94 -1.73 8.84
N PRO A 189 -8.83 -0.46 9.30
CA PRO A 189 -9.84 0.17 10.14
C PRO A 189 -11.23 0.17 9.48
N VAL A 190 -12.26 -0.25 10.23
CA VAL A 190 -13.64 -0.42 9.73
C VAL A 190 -14.22 0.90 9.21
N ARG A 191 -13.96 2.00 9.93
CA ARG A 191 -14.47 3.34 9.52
C ARG A 191 -13.48 4.00 8.57
N SER A 192 -13.45 3.53 7.33
CA SER A 192 -12.56 4.05 6.29
C SER A 192 -13.30 4.35 4.98
N ILE A 193 -12.72 5.24 4.17
CA ILE A 193 -13.10 5.52 2.80
C ILE A 193 -11.96 5.04 1.91
N VAL A 194 -12.26 4.09 1.01
CA VAL A 194 -11.28 3.59 0.03
C VAL A 194 -11.35 4.46 -1.22
N ILE A 195 -10.19 5.01 -1.63
CA ILE A 195 -10.08 5.95 -2.76
C ILE A 195 -9.29 5.26 -3.87
N CYS A 196 -9.92 5.08 -5.02
CA CYS A 196 -9.37 4.34 -6.16
C CYS A 196 -9.26 5.21 -7.43
N ASP A 197 -8.34 4.84 -8.30
CA ASP A 197 -8.25 5.43 -9.64
C ASP A 197 -9.26 4.79 -10.62
N ARG A 198 -9.26 5.25 -11.88
CA ARG A 198 -10.17 4.75 -12.93
C ARG A 198 -9.92 3.28 -13.35
N GLY A 199 -8.79 2.68 -12.98
CA GLY A 199 -8.51 1.26 -13.21
C GLY A 199 -9.45 0.34 -12.44
N TYR A 200 -10.00 0.84 -11.34
CA TYR A 200 -10.92 0.14 -10.45
C TYR A 200 -12.41 0.29 -10.83
N GLU A 201 -12.75 0.91 -11.96
CA GLU A 201 -14.11 1.02 -12.50
C GLU A 201 -14.62 -0.35 -12.97
N LYS A 202 -15.08 -1.20 -12.02
CA LYS A 202 -15.61 -2.55 -12.25
C LYS A 202 -16.88 -2.80 -11.44
N TYR A 203 -17.91 -3.35 -12.09
CA TYR A 203 -19.20 -3.63 -11.44
C TYR A 203 -19.08 -4.54 -10.23
N ASN A 204 -18.28 -5.63 -10.32
CA ASN A 204 -18.13 -6.58 -9.20
C ASN A 204 -17.50 -5.92 -7.97
N LEU A 205 -16.47 -5.10 -8.18
CA LEU A 205 -15.82 -4.37 -7.09
C LEU A 205 -16.77 -3.35 -6.44
N ILE A 206 -17.53 -2.59 -7.24
CA ILE A 206 -18.50 -1.62 -6.72
C ILE A 206 -19.58 -2.34 -5.92
N ALA A 207 -20.13 -3.47 -6.41
CA ALA A 207 -21.05 -4.30 -5.68
C ALA A 207 -20.41 -4.83 -4.37
N THR A 208 -19.15 -5.25 -4.40
CA THR A 208 -18.44 -5.69 -3.19
C THR A 208 -18.33 -4.56 -2.15
N PHE A 209 -18.08 -3.32 -2.55
CA PHE A 209 -18.11 -2.17 -1.65
C PHE A 209 -19.49 -1.97 -1.01
N ILE A 210 -20.55 -2.04 -1.81
CA ILE A 210 -21.95 -1.87 -1.36
C ILE A 210 -22.32 -2.96 -0.34
N GLU A 211 -22.15 -4.22 -0.70
CA GLU A 211 -22.53 -5.37 0.11
C GLU A 211 -21.73 -5.51 1.41
N SER A 212 -20.47 -5.06 1.38
CA SER A 212 -19.63 -5.03 2.59
C SER A 212 -19.87 -3.79 3.46
N GLY A 213 -20.70 -2.84 3.04
CA GLY A 213 -20.89 -1.54 3.72
C GLY A 213 -19.64 -0.67 3.75
N GLN A 214 -18.67 -0.92 2.85
CA GLN A 214 -17.44 -0.15 2.77
C GLN A 214 -17.68 1.16 2.00
N LYS A 215 -17.29 2.29 2.60
CA LYS A 215 -17.33 3.58 1.91
C LYS A 215 -16.19 3.67 0.89
N PHE A 216 -16.48 4.25 -0.29
CA PHE A 216 -15.51 4.35 -1.37
C PHE A 216 -15.65 5.63 -2.20
N ILE A 217 -14.59 5.99 -2.89
CA ILE A 217 -14.53 7.01 -3.96
C ILE A 217 -13.74 6.38 -5.11
N ILE A 218 -14.37 6.20 -6.26
CA ILE A 218 -13.71 5.67 -7.47
C ILE A 218 -13.74 6.75 -8.56
N ARG A 219 -12.57 7.05 -9.13
CA ARG A 219 -12.50 7.87 -10.34
C ARG A 219 -13.09 7.09 -11.51
N MET A 220 -14.00 7.71 -12.22
CA MET A 220 -14.63 7.17 -13.42
C MET A 220 -13.93 7.65 -14.67
N LYS A 221 -14.16 6.95 -15.79
CA LYS A 221 -13.84 7.46 -17.11
C LYS A 221 -14.75 8.65 -17.40
N GLU A 222 -14.25 9.56 -18.25
CA GLU A 222 -15.01 10.75 -18.65
C GLU A 222 -16.37 10.38 -19.27
N ILE A 223 -17.38 11.23 -19.06
CA ILE A 223 -18.80 11.00 -19.45
C ILE A 223 -18.98 10.63 -20.91
N ASN A 224 -18.15 11.16 -21.81
CA ASN A 224 -18.20 10.90 -23.26
C ASN A 224 -17.31 9.73 -23.71
N SER A 225 -16.86 8.88 -22.80
CA SER A 225 -15.99 7.73 -23.08
C SER A 225 -16.72 6.39 -22.97
N ASN A 226 -16.10 5.31 -23.46
CA ASN A 226 -16.60 3.95 -23.32
C ASN A 226 -16.36 3.42 -21.88
N GLY A 227 -17.16 3.87 -20.91
CA GLY A 227 -17.13 3.47 -19.51
C GLY A 227 -18.53 3.16 -18.97
N MET A 228 -18.66 3.04 -17.65
CA MET A 228 -19.98 2.83 -16.99
C MET A 228 -20.95 3.97 -17.22
N LEU A 229 -20.45 5.17 -17.54
CA LEU A 229 -21.24 6.38 -17.80
C LEU A 229 -21.69 6.50 -19.24
N SER A 230 -21.26 5.60 -20.13
CA SER A 230 -21.66 5.63 -21.53
C SER A 230 -23.18 5.51 -21.68
N ASN A 231 -23.73 6.25 -22.66
CA ASN A 231 -25.17 6.33 -22.94
C ASN A 231 -26.03 6.91 -21.81
N MET A 232 -25.44 7.54 -20.80
CA MET A 232 -26.16 8.32 -19.80
C MET A 232 -26.20 9.79 -20.25
N ASN A 233 -27.37 10.41 -20.08
CA ASN A 233 -27.52 11.84 -20.37
C ASN A 233 -27.08 12.65 -19.15
N LEU A 234 -25.78 12.93 -19.04
CA LEU A 234 -25.19 13.72 -17.96
C LEU A 234 -24.79 15.11 -18.47
N PRO A 235 -24.88 16.16 -17.62
CA PRO A 235 -24.44 17.51 -17.98
C PRO A 235 -22.97 17.57 -18.32
N ASP A 236 -22.57 18.45 -19.24
CA ASP A 236 -21.15 18.70 -19.55
C ASP A 236 -20.58 19.90 -18.75
N GLU A 237 -20.88 19.95 -17.47
CA GLU A 237 -20.45 20.94 -16.51
C GLU A 237 -20.19 20.27 -15.15
N ASP A 238 -19.89 21.04 -14.11
CA ASP A 238 -19.81 20.55 -12.73
C ASP A 238 -21.19 20.08 -12.26
N PHE A 239 -21.26 18.91 -11.65
CA PHE A 239 -22.48 18.39 -11.09
C PHE A 239 -22.27 17.46 -9.89
N ASP A 240 -23.32 17.28 -9.14
CA ASP A 240 -23.45 16.34 -8.02
C ASP A 240 -24.84 15.72 -8.07
N LEU A 241 -24.93 14.49 -8.54
CA LEU A 241 -26.20 13.85 -8.90
C LEU A 241 -26.32 12.45 -8.32
N PRO A 242 -27.56 11.98 -8.03
CA PRO A 242 -27.80 10.58 -7.77
C PRO A 242 -27.46 9.74 -9.02
N PHE A 243 -26.83 8.60 -8.80
CA PHE A 243 -26.44 7.66 -9.84
C PHE A 243 -27.17 6.33 -9.60
N ARG A 244 -27.94 5.89 -10.58
CA ARG A 244 -28.60 4.61 -10.57
C ARG A 244 -28.12 3.76 -11.72
N LYS A 245 -27.75 2.50 -11.44
CA LYS A 245 -27.33 1.53 -12.46
C LYS A 245 -27.89 0.16 -12.14
N ILE A 246 -28.42 -0.54 -13.13
CA ILE A 246 -28.94 -1.90 -13.01
C ILE A 246 -28.01 -2.84 -13.79
N VAL A 247 -27.27 -3.66 -13.08
CA VAL A 247 -26.36 -4.65 -13.67
C VAL A 247 -27.16 -5.91 -14.01
N THR A 248 -26.97 -6.43 -15.23
CA THR A 248 -27.71 -7.62 -15.70
C THR A 248 -26.92 -8.36 -16.78
N ARG A 249 -27.26 -9.64 -16.98
CA ARG A 249 -26.79 -10.44 -18.13
C ARG A 249 -27.80 -10.47 -19.28
N VAL A 250 -29.01 -9.89 -19.07
CA VAL A 250 -30.05 -9.79 -20.10
C VAL A 250 -29.58 -8.84 -21.19
N ASN A 251 -29.29 -9.40 -22.37
CA ASN A 251 -28.72 -8.71 -23.51
C ASN A 251 -29.77 -8.57 -24.62
N ASN A 252 -30.50 -7.46 -24.65
CA ASN A 252 -31.49 -7.16 -25.66
C ASN A 252 -31.44 -5.67 -26.06
N SER A 253 -32.19 -5.28 -27.09
CA SER A 253 -32.17 -3.91 -27.60
C SER A 253 -32.59 -2.85 -26.59
N LYS A 254 -33.40 -3.21 -25.57
CA LYS A 254 -33.84 -2.29 -24.53
C LYS A 254 -32.76 -2.05 -23.48
N THR A 255 -31.98 -3.11 -23.13
CA THR A 255 -30.93 -3.00 -22.11
C THR A 255 -29.64 -2.39 -22.70
N ILE A 256 -29.28 -2.70 -23.96
CA ILE A 256 -28.01 -2.22 -24.55
C ILE A 256 -28.00 -0.70 -24.79
N LYS A 257 -29.13 -0.15 -25.27
CA LYS A 257 -29.22 1.28 -25.65
C LYS A 257 -29.57 2.19 -24.48
N ASN A 258 -29.96 1.63 -23.34
CA ASN A 258 -30.38 2.41 -22.19
C ASN A 258 -29.23 2.54 -21.20
N GLY A 259 -28.75 3.75 -21.00
CA GLY A 259 -27.68 4.06 -20.04
C GLY A 259 -27.93 3.62 -18.61
N LEU A 260 -29.18 3.30 -18.22
CA LEU A 260 -29.51 2.77 -16.92
C LEU A 260 -28.97 1.34 -16.70
N TYR A 261 -28.79 0.56 -17.75
CA TYR A 261 -28.37 -0.84 -17.64
C TYR A 261 -26.86 -1.00 -17.84
N GLY A 262 -26.25 -1.82 -17.01
CA GLY A 262 -24.89 -2.34 -17.15
C GLY A 262 -24.92 -3.79 -17.63
N VAL A 263 -24.89 -4.01 -18.96
CA VAL A 263 -24.97 -5.37 -19.51
C VAL A 263 -23.63 -6.07 -19.41
N LEU A 264 -23.58 -7.19 -18.69
CA LEU A 264 -22.40 -8.02 -18.53
C LEU A 264 -22.27 -9.03 -19.66
N MET A 265 -21.07 -9.20 -20.20
CA MET A 265 -20.75 -10.34 -21.06
C MET A 265 -20.79 -11.63 -20.24
N ASN A 266 -21.08 -12.78 -20.90
CA ASN A 266 -21.22 -14.07 -20.23
C ASN A 266 -20.00 -14.47 -19.38
N ASN A 267 -18.78 -14.10 -19.80
CA ASN A 267 -17.53 -14.42 -19.12
C ASN A 267 -17.10 -13.36 -18.09
N THR A 268 -17.87 -12.25 -17.90
CA THR A 268 -17.51 -11.23 -16.91
C THR A 268 -17.87 -11.74 -15.51
N PRO A 269 -16.91 -11.88 -14.59
CA PRO A 269 -17.22 -12.25 -13.21
C PRO A 269 -18.12 -11.22 -12.56
N PHE A 270 -19.19 -11.70 -11.92
CA PHE A 270 -20.06 -10.88 -11.10
C PHE A 270 -20.78 -11.78 -10.08
N ASP A 271 -20.55 -11.55 -8.79
CA ASP A 271 -20.89 -12.45 -7.70
C ASP A 271 -22.32 -12.27 -7.18
N TYR A 272 -23.04 -11.23 -7.64
CA TYR A 272 -24.30 -10.74 -7.05
C TYR A 272 -25.51 -10.92 -7.98
N ILE A 273 -25.37 -11.67 -9.06
CA ILE A 273 -26.45 -12.09 -9.97
C ILE A 273 -26.41 -13.61 -10.08
N ASP A 274 -27.58 -14.25 -9.90
CA ASP A 274 -27.79 -15.68 -10.05
C ASP A 274 -29.06 -15.98 -10.87
N PHE A 275 -29.50 -17.25 -10.93
CA PHE A 275 -30.71 -17.65 -11.64
C PHE A 275 -32.02 -17.12 -11.03
N GLN A 276 -32.00 -16.69 -9.77
CA GLN A 276 -33.18 -16.13 -9.08
C GLN A 276 -33.21 -14.62 -9.18
N ASN A 277 -32.02 -13.98 -9.22
CA ASN A 277 -31.84 -12.53 -9.27
C ASN A 277 -31.08 -12.15 -10.54
N GLU A 278 -31.79 -11.91 -11.63
CA GLU A 278 -31.19 -11.52 -12.93
C GLU A 278 -30.69 -10.06 -12.97
N TYR A 279 -31.03 -9.27 -11.95
CA TYR A 279 -30.75 -7.84 -11.90
C TYR A 279 -30.15 -7.46 -10.55
N TYR A 280 -29.08 -6.66 -10.58
CA TYR A 280 -28.48 -6.07 -9.38
C TYR A 280 -28.52 -4.55 -9.49
N GLU A 281 -29.21 -3.89 -8.55
CA GLU A 281 -29.38 -2.44 -8.55
C GLU A 281 -28.33 -1.75 -7.69
N MET A 282 -27.70 -0.71 -8.25
CA MET A 282 -26.75 0.17 -7.57
C MET A 282 -27.33 1.57 -7.47
N ASN A 283 -27.53 2.05 -6.25
CA ASN A 283 -27.94 3.42 -5.96
C ASN A 283 -26.75 4.13 -5.30
N LEU A 284 -26.15 5.04 -6.02
CA LEU A 284 -24.89 5.69 -5.70
C LEU A 284 -24.99 7.21 -5.94
N ARG A 285 -23.90 7.91 -5.82
CA ARG A 285 -23.76 9.33 -6.09
C ARG A 285 -22.59 9.53 -7.05
N ILE A 286 -22.77 10.40 -8.04
CA ILE A 286 -21.77 10.76 -9.02
C ILE A 286 -21.47 12.26 -8.93
N VAL A 287 -20.20 12.60 -8.80
CA VAL A 287 -19.72 13.96 -8.63
C VAL A 287 -18.74 14.28 -9.75
N ARG A 288 -18.94 15.38 -10.47
CA ARG A 288 -18.03 15.84 -11.51
C ARG A 288 -17.64 17.29 -11.24
N PHE A 289 -16.33 17.56 -11.27
CA PHE A 289 -15.80 18.90 -11.06
C PHE A 289 -14.61 19.19 -11.97
N LYS A 290 -14.44 20.46 -12.28
CA LYS A 290 -13.37 20.97 -13.13
C LYS A 290 -12.04 21.03 -12.36
N ILE A 291 -10.96 20.53 -12.99
CA ILE A 291 -9.59 20.61 -12.44
C ILE A 291 -8.79 21.70 -13.16
N THR A 292 -8.85 21.72 -14.48
CA THR A 292 -8.24 22.75 -15.34
C THR A 292 -9.28 23.23 -16.34
N GLU A 293 -8.90 24.21 -17.19
CA GLU A 293 -9.84 24.73 -18.20
C GLU A 293 -10.45 23.62 -19.08
N ASP A 294 -9.69 22.58 -19.39
CA ASP A 294 -10.07 21.52 -20.33
C ASP A 294 -10.20 20.13 -19.69
N THR A 295 -10.04 19.98 -18.36
CA THR A 295 -10.07 18.67 -17.70
C THR A 295 -11.01 18.62 -16.52
N TYR A 296 -11.76 17.53 -16.45
CA TYR A 296 -12.68 17.22 -15.36
C TYR A 296 -12.28 15.93 -14.66
N GLU A 297 -12.61 15.83 -13.38
CA GLU A 297 -12.64 14.56 -12.65
C GLU A 297 -14.08 14.16 -12.41
N CYS A 298 -14.37 12.87 -12.62
CA CYS A 298 -15.67 12.29 -12.37
C CYS A 298 -15.51 11.18 -11.32
N LEU A 299 -16.22 11.28 -10.21
CA LEU A 299 -16.10 10.39 -9.06
C LEU A 299 -17.42 9.69 -8.77
N LEU A 300 -17.37 8.37 -8.55
CA LEU A 300 -18.50 7.55 -8.11
C LEU A 300 -18.31 7.17 -6.64
N THR A 301 -19.38 7.25 -5.84
CA THR A 301 -19.32 7.01 -4.40
C THR A 301 -20.64 6.52 -3.81
N ASN A 302 -20.58 5.88 -2.65
CA ASN A 302 -21.73 5.59 -1.77
C ASN A 302 -21.78 6.51 -0.54
N LEU A 303 -21.04 7.61 -0.54
CA LEU A 303 -21.11 8.64 0.49
C LEU A 303 -22.30 9.56 0.23
N THR A 304 -23.05 9.89 1.29
CA THR A 304 -24.12 10.88 1.20
C THR A 304 -23.58 12.31 1.20
N GLU A 305 -24.43 13.30 0.92
CA GLU A 305 -24.05 14.70 0.94
C GLU A 305 -23.66 15.17 2.35
N GLU A 306 -24.33 14.66 3.39
CA GLU A 306 -24.00 14.95 4.79
C GLU A 306 -22.65 14.35 5.20
N GLU A 307 -22.29 13.17 4.68
CA GLU A 307 -21.00 12.54 4.95
C GLU A 307 -19.86 13.29 4.25
N MET A 308 -20.09 13.73 2.99
CA MET A 308 -19.09 14.45 2.19
C MET A 308 -19.76 15.38 1.17
N SER A 309 -19.55 16.69 1.34
CA SER A 309 -20.02 17.72 0.42
C SER A 309 -19.23 17.75 -0.89
N PHE A 310 -19.77 18.40 -1.92
CA PHE A 310 -19.12 18.58 -3.22
C PHE A 310 -17.69 19.14 -3.12
N ASN A 311 -17.49 20.21 -2.35
CA ASN A 311 -16.17 20.83 -2.22
C ASN A 311 -15.14 19.92 -1.52
N GLU A 312 -15.58 19.09 -0.60
CA GLU A 312 -14.72 18.16 0.12
C GLU A 312 -14.16 17.06 -0.80
N PHE A 313 -14.88 16.65 -1.85
CA PHE A 313 -14.35 15.70 -2.84
C PHE A 313 -13.13 16.27 -3.56
N ILE A 314 -13.15 17.55 -3.92
CA ILE A 314 -12.02 18.21 -4.60
C ILE A 314 -10.76 18.16 -3.74
N GLU A 315 -10.91 18.44 -2.43
CA GLU A 315 -9.79 18.44 -1.48
C GLU A 315 -9.25 17.03 -1.25
N ILE A 316 -10.14 16.05 -1.02
CA ILE A 316 -9.76 14.70 -0.59
C ILE A 316 -9.19 13.88 -1.74
N TYR A 317 -9.76 13.98 -2.94
CA TYR A 317 -9.31 13.17 -4.05
C TYR A 317 -7.84 13.45 -4.43
N HIS A 318 -7.39 14.69 -4.29
CA HIS A 318 -5.99 15.04 -4.53
C HIS A 318 -4.99 14.37 -3.58
N LEU A 319 -5.42 13.98 -2.37
CA LEU A 319 -4.54 13.29 -1.40
C LEU A 319 -4.12 11.90 -1.89
N ARG A 320 -4.90 11.26 -2.78
CA ARG A 320 -4.57 9.96 -3.37
C ARG A 320 -3.17 9.91 -3.98
N TRP A 321 -2.73 10.98 -4.62
CA TRP A 321 -1.41 11.05 -5.26
C TRP A 321 -0.22 10.85 -4.29
N SER A 322 -0.45 10.93 -2.99
CA SER A 322 0.58 10.67 -1.98
C SER A 322 1.05 9.21 -1.98
N GLU A 323 0.20 8.26 -2.40
CA GLU A 323 0.52 6.84 -2.50
C GLU A 323 1.58 6.55 -3.57
N GLU A 324 1.52 7.21 -4.73
CA GLU A 324 2.58 7.09 -5.76
C GLU A 324 3.95 7.50 -5.21
N THR A 325 3.99 8.51 -4.33
CA THR A 325 5.21 8.92 -3.63
C THR A 325 5.65 7.87 -2.62
N ALA A 326 4.70 7.28 -1.88
CA ALA A 326 4.96 6.21 -0.92
C ALA A 326 5.57 4.97 -1.59
N PHE A 327 5.04 4.52 -2.71
CA PHE A 327 5.63 3.42 -3.49
C PHE A 327 7.03 3.74 -3.99
N ARG A 328 7.28 4.98 -4.43
CA ARG A 328 8.62 5.42 -4.83
C ARG A 328 9.59 5.38 -3.65
N ASP A 329 9.18 5.85 -2.50
CA ASP A 329 10.00 5.84 -1.29
C ASP A 329 10.23 4.42 -0.76
N LEU A 330 9.24 3.55 -0.84
CA LEU A 330 9.36 2.13 -0.51
C LEU A 330 10.38 1.43 -1.42
N LYS A 331 10.34 1.68 -2.73
CA LYS A 331 11.25 1.09 -3.70
C LYS A 331 12.68 1.61 -3.58
N TYR A 332 12.85 2.93 -3.50
CA TYR A 332 14.17 3.56 -3.64
C TYR A 332 14.79 4.05 -2.33
N THR A 333 13.98 4.51 -1.38
CA THR A 333 14.50 5.04 -0.10
C THR A 333 14.65 3.93 0.94
N ILE A 334 13.69 3.03 1.03
CA ILE A 334 13.75 1.82 1.87
C ILE A 334 14.66 0.77 1.25
N GLY A 335 14.63 0.62 -0.10
CA GLY A 335 15.48 -0.30 -0.85
C GLY A 335 14.78 -1.58 -1.29
N MET A 336 13.44 -1.62 -1.35
CA MET A 336 12.66 -2.81 -1.73
C MET A 336 12.91 -3.32 -3.17
N LEU A 337 13.78 -2.71 -3.95
CA LEU A 337 14.22 -3.22 -5.25
C LEU A 337 15.37 -4.23 -5.14
N TYR A 338 16.01 -4.34 -3.98
CA TYR A 338 17.20 -5.16 -3.74
C TYR A 338 16.85 -6.30 -2.80
N PHE A 339 16.61 -7.47 -3.37
CA PHE A 339 16.29 -8.67 -2.59
C PHE A 339 17.51 -9.56 -2.39
N HIS A 340 17.63 -10.11 -1.19
CA HIS A 340 18.74 -11.00 -0.79
C HIS A 340 18.47 -12.47 -1.10
N SER A 341 17.44 -12.75 -1.89
CA SER A 341 17.02 -14.10 -2.26
C SER A 341 16.36 -14.14 -3.63
N SER A 342 16.46 -15.29 -4.30
CA SER A 342 15.66 -15.63 -5.47
C SER A 342 14.40 -16.46 -5.15
N ASN A 343 14.24 -16.89 -3.90
CA ASN A 343 13.09 -17.65 -3.44
C ASN A 343 11.91 -16.70 -3.14
N GLN A 344 10.76 -16.94 -3.75
CA GLN A 344 9.57 -16.09 -3.60
C GLN A 344 9.12 -15.93 -2.14
N GLU A 345 9.20 -16.98 -1.34
CA GLU A 345 8.80 -16.95 0.07
C GLU A 345 9.71 -16.01 0.88
N LEU A 346 11.03 -16.07 0.64
CA LEU A 346 12.00 -15.19 1.27
C LEU A 346 11.87 -13.74 0.77
N ILE A 347 11.52 -13.54 -0.50
CA ILE A 347 11.22 -12.21 -1.05
C ILE A 347 9.98 -11.62 -0.36
N ARG A 348 8.93 -12.42 -0.14
CA ARG A 348 7.73 -11.96 0.60
C ARG A 348 8.05 -11.55 2.04
N GLN A 349 8.98 -12.25 2.73
CA GLN A 349 9.48 -11.81 4.04
C GLN A 349 10.08 -10.41 3.95
N GLU A 350 10.93 -10.15 2.95
CA GLU A 350 11.59 -8.86 2.77
C GLU A 350 10.62 -7.74 2.37
N ILE A 351 9.58 -8.04 1.58
CA ILE A 351 8.52 -7.07 1.24
C ILE A 351 7.80 -6.62 2.52
N TYR A 352 7.34 -7.55 3.37
CA TYR A 352 6.69 -7.19 4.63
C TYR A 352 7.65 -6.47 5.58
N ALA A 353 8.91 -6.87 5.64
CA ALA A 353 9.95 -6.21 6.43
C ALA A 353 10.15 -4.74 5.98
N SER A 354 10.18 -4.51 4.67
CA SER A 354 10.29 -3.17 4.08
C SER A 354 9.05 -2.30 4.40
N LEU A 355 7.86 -2.87 4.37
CA LEU A 355 6.62 -2.19 4.74
C LEU A 355 6.60 -1.81 6.24
N ILE A 356 7.05 -2.71 7.10
CA ILE A 356 7.19 -2.43 8.55
C ILE A 356 8.18 -1.29 8.77
N LEU A 357 9.35 -1.34 8.14
CA LEU A 357 10.36 -0.29 8.25
C LEU A 357 9.84 1.05 7.71
N TYR A 358 9.13 1.04 6.57
CA TYR A 358 8.52 2.24 6.01
C TYR A 358 7.56 2.88 7.04
N ASN A 359 6.59 2.09 7.54
CA ASN A 359 5.62 2.59 8.52
C ASN A 359 6.31 3.08 9.79
N TYR A 360 7.29 2.34 10.30
CA TYR A 360 8.07 2.73 11.48
C TYR A 360 8.77 4.08 11.30
N CYS A 361 9.48 4.26 10.19
CA CYS A 361 10.18 5.51 9.88
C CYS A 361 9.21 6.69 9.66
N GLN A 362 8.08 6.43 8.99
CA GLN A 362 7.08 7.45 8.71
C GLN A 362 6.36 7.90 10.00
N LEU A 363 6.04 6.96 10.89
CA LEU A 363 5.45 7.27 12.19
C LEU A 363 6.40 8.11 13.05
N ILE A 364 7.68 7.78 13.09
CA ILE A 364 8.67 8.60 13.79
C ILE A 364 8.73 10.02 13.17
N ALA A 365 8.78 10.12 11.84
CA ALA A 365 8.82 11.43 11.17
C ALA A 365 7.56 12.27 11.46
N ASN A 366 6.38 11.67 11.37
CA ASN A 366 5.10 12.36 11.58
C ASN A 366 4.88 12.79 13.04
N ASN A 367 5.41 12.02 14.00
CA ASN A 367 5.29 12.32 15.43
C ASN A 367 6.38 13.31 15.92
N ASN A 368 7.31 13.72 15.04
CA ASN A 368 8.34 14.72 15.35
C ASN A 368 8.32 15.86 14.32
N PRO A 369 7.22 16.65 14.24
CA PRO A 369 7.11 17.74 13.31
C PRO A 369 8.16 18.82 13.61
N PRO A 370 8.57 19.61 12.63
CA PRO A 370 9.49 20.72 12.85
C PRO A 370 8.86 21.82 13.71
N ASP A 371 9.68 22.47 14.51
CA ASP A 371 9.27 23.68 15.23
C ASP A 371 9.12 24.81 14.20
N CYS A 372 7.88 25.16 13.85
CA CYS A 372 7.58 26.19 12.87
C CYS A 372 8.11 27.56 13.33
N LYS A 373 8.72 28.32 12.40
CA LYS A 373 9.17 29.69 12.64
C LYS A 373 8.37 30.64 11.75
N ASP A 374 7.82 31.71 12.30
CA ASP A 374 6.97 32.67 11.57
C ASP A 374 7.65 33.28 10.33
N LYS A 375 8.99 33.36 10.33
CA LYS A 375 9.80 33.87 9.22
C LYS A 375 9.96 32.89 8.05
N TRP A 376 9.47 31.66 8.15
CA TRP A 376 9.61 30.71 7.08
C TRP A 376 8.62 30.97 5.94
N LYS A 377 9.14 31.10 4.73
CA LYS A 377 8.33 31.28 3.51
C LYS A 377 7.40 30.08 3.22
N TRP A 378 7.79 28.88 3.64
CA TRP A 378 7.07 27.62 3.37
C TRP A 378 6.84 26.87 4.67
N LYS A 379 5.81 26.03 4.70
CA LYS A 379 5.73 24.97 5.68
C LYS A 379 6.79 23.90 5.37
N TYR A 380 7.33 23.28 6.40
CA TYR A 380 8.36 22.24 6.27
C TYR A 380 7.87 20.93 6.89
N LYS A 381 8.41 19.83 6.40
CA LYS A 381 8.25 18.49 6.99
C LYS A 381 9.60 17.81 7.09
N PRO A 382 9.76 16.79 7.98
CA PRO A 382 10.97 15.98 8.03
C PRO A 382 11.27 15.33 6.67
N SER A 383 12.54 15.27 6.32
CA SER A 383 13.00 14.51 5.15
C SER A 383 12.86 13.02 5.41
N PHE A 384 12.05 12.30 4.64
CA PHE A 384 11.86 10.86 4.81
C PHE A 384 13.17 10.07 4.66
N LYS A 385 14.03 10.44 3.70
CA LYS A 385 15.35 9.83 3.55
C LYS A 385 16.23 9.98 4.79
N ALA A 386 16.23 11.18 5.39
CA ALA A 386 16.94 11.40 6.64
C ALA A 386 16.31 10.65 7.81
N ALA A 387 14.97 10.56 7.84
CA ALA A 387 14.25 9.77 8.84
C ALA A 387 14.67 8.30 8.76
N VAL A 388 14.65 7.68 7.59
CA VAL A 388 15.08 6.27 7.40
C VAL A 388 16.49 6.04 7.89
N THR A 389 17.45 6.91 7.50
CA THR A 389 18.85 6.76 7.90
C THR A 389 19.03 6.84 9.42
N ASN A 390 18.39 7.82 10.07
CA ASN A 390 18.56 8.02 11.52
C ASN A 390 17.76 7.01 12.33
N THR A 391 16.59 6.58 11.84
CA THR A 391 15.80 5.54 12.48
C THR A 391 16.53 4.19 12.49
N ARG A 392 17.19 3.80 11.40
CA ARG A 392 18.04 2.60 11.38
C ARG A 392 19.15 2.67 12.43
N ARG A 393 19.81 3.81 12.59
CA ARG A 393 20.82 4.02 13.64
C ARG A 393 20.24 3.93 15.05
N TYR A 394 19.04 4.45 15.25
CA TYR A 394 18.33 4.32 16.52
C TYR A 394 17.95 2.86 16.81
N MET A 395 17.48 2.13 15.81
CA MET A 395 17.16 0.70 15.97
C MET A 395 18.40 -0.14 16.27
N SER A 396 19.58 0.20 15.75
CA SER A 396 20.87 -0.46 16.04
C SER A 396 21.48 -0.06 17.38
N GLY A 397 20.94 1.01 18.02
CA GLY A 397 21.50 1.52 19.29
C GLY A 397 22.66 2.50 19.12
N ASP A 398 23.00 2.91 17.88
CA ASP A 398 24.11 3.85 17.61
C ASP A 398 23.79 5.28 18.08
N ILE A 399 22.53 5.62 18.17
CA ILE A 399 22.02 6.91 18.69
C ILE A 399 20.86 6.67 19.62
N ASP A 400 20.71 7.55 20.61
CA ASP A 400 19.58 7.54 21.52
C ASP A 400 18.35 8.27 20.92
N GLU A 401 17.25 8.26 21.67
CA GLU A 401 16.00 8.90 21.27
C GLU A 401 16.15 10.43 21.11
N HIS A 402 16.86 11.07 22.01
CA HIS A 402 17.06 12.52 21.96
C HIS A 402 17.81 12.93 20.71
N GLU A 403 18.91 12.28 20.39
CA GLU A 403 19.69 12.53 19.17
C GLU A 403 18.88 12.22 17.90
N LEU A 404 18.07 11.16 17.91
CA LEU A 404 17.13 10.85 16.79
C LEU A 404 16.19 12.04 16.53
N VAL A 405 15.52 12.54 17.57
CA VAL A 405 14.55 13.65 17.44
C VAL A 405 15.24 14.91 16.92
N LEU A 406 16.40 15.25 17.46
CA LEU A 406 17.20 16.41 16.99
C LEU A 406 17.52 16.30 15.50
N ARG A 407 17.93 15.12 15.02
CA ARG A 407 18.26 14.88 13.61
C ARG A 407 17.02 14.94 12.72
N ILE A 408 15.89 14.37 13.14
CA ILE A 408 14.62 14.46 12.41
C ILE A 408 14.21 15.92 12.23
N LYS A 409 14.26 16.73 13.28
CA LYS A 409 13.90 18.14 13.26
C LYS A 409 14.92 19.03 12.51
N LYS A 410 16.15 18.56 12.32
CA LYS A 410 17.19 19.30 11.59
C LYS A 410 17.09 19.13 10.06
N PHE A 411 16.77 17.93 9.59
CA PHE A 411 16.73 17.63 8.17
C PHE A 411 15.31 17.77 7.60
N LEU A 412 14.97 18.96 7.13
CA LEU A 412 13.64 19.35 6.68
C LEU A 412 13.59 19.56 5.17
N ILE A 413 12.42 19.32 4.59
CA ILE A 413 12.11 19.64 3.20
C ILE A 413 10.89 20.58 3.13
N PRO A 414 10.89 21.60 2.24
CA PRO A 414 9.77 22.53 2.11
C PRO A 414 8.56 21.86 1.45
N ILE A 415 7.37 22.14 1.99
CA ILE A 415 6.09 21.79 1.36
C ILE A 415 5.75 22.95 0.43
N ARG A 416 5.77 22.70 -0.89
CA ARG A 416 5.48 23.71 -1.91
C ARG A 416 4.17 23.36 -2.61
N PRO A 417 3.03 23.95 -2.24
CA PRO A 417 1.75 23.70 -2.88
C PRO A 417 1.77 24.14 -4.35
N GLY A 418 1.01 23.48 -5.21
CA GLY A 418 0.84 23.84 -6.61
C GLY A 418 2.04 23.53 -7.53
N ARG A 419 3.09 22.85 -7.04
CA ARG A 419 4.24 22.50 -7.88
C ARG A 419 3.95 21.23 -8.66
N SER A 420 3.62 21.36 -9.93
CA SER A 420 3.54 20.25 -10.88
C SER A 420 4.80 20.20 -11.75
N TYR A 421 5.25 18.99 -12.10
CA TYR A 421 6.27 18.77 -13.12
C TYR A 421 5.63 17.99 -14.26
N SER A 422 5.85 18.42 -15.49
CA SER A 422 5.50 17.60 -16.64
C SER A 422 6.25 16.27 -16.56
N ARG A 423 5.53 15.15 -16.62
CA ARG A 423 6.15 13.83 -16.70
C ARG A 423 6.89 13.74 -18.05
N ASN A 424 8.21 13.72 -18.01
CA ASN A 424 8.97 13.18 -19.12
C ASN A 424 8.70 11.68 -19.18
N VAL A 425 7.76 11.26 -20.01
CA VAL A 425 7.53 9.85 -20.30
C VAL A 425 8.73 9.34 -21.08
N ARG A 426 9.78 8.94 -20.35
CA ARG A 426 10.85 8.15 -20.97
C ARG A 426 10.26 6.76 -21.18
N PRO A 427 10.35 6.18 -22.40
CA PRO A 427 9.99 4.79 -22.59
C PRO A 427 10.81 3.99 -21.57
N GLN A 428 10.13 3.17 -20.75
CA GLN A 428 10.80 2.25 -19.84
C GLN A 428 11.64 1.33 -20.72
N SER A 429 12.94 1.60 -20.83
CA SER A 429 13.86 0.59 -21.31
C SER A 429 13.67 -0.61 -20.39
N ALA A 430 13.51 -1.80 -20.95
CA ALA A 430 13.44 -3.05 -20.20
C ALA A 430 14.77 -3.20 -19.42
N LYS A 431 14.83 -2.58 -18.24
CA LYS A 431 15.98 -2.72 -17.36
C LYS A 431 15.90 -4.12 -16.79
N THR A 432 16.93 -4.89 -17.04
CA THR A 432 17.17 -6.13 -16.30
C THR A 432 17.13 -5.79 -14.81
N PRO A 433 16.29 -6.47 -14.01
CA PRO A 433 16.22 -6.17 -12.59
C PRO A 433 17.60 -6.26 -11.97
N SER A 434 18.02 -5.20 -11.29
CA SER A 434 19.20 -5.27 -10.44
C SER A 434 18.81 -6.00 -9.17
N TYR A 435 19.47 -7.10 -8.87
CA TYR A 435 19.31 -7.81 -7.60
C TYR A 435 20.71 -8.09 -7.04
N TYR A 436 20.84 -8.01 -5.72
CA TYR A 436 22.01 -8.50 -5.04
C TYR A 436 21.85 -10.01 -4.81
N THR A 437 22.79 -10.79 -5.29
CA THR A 437 22.96 -12.16 -4.84
C THR A 437 23.77 -12.12 -3.57
N ALA A 438 23.30 -12.81 -2.53
CA ALA A 438 24.03 -13.02 -1.28
C ALA A 438 25.34 -13.78 -1.52
#